data_182b34d73f76a0cbaab4594ff1febb32
#
_entry.id   182b34d73f76a0cbaab4594ff1febb32
#
_cell.length_a   1.000
_cell.length_b   1.000
_cell.length_c   1.000
_cell.angle_alpha   90.00
_cell.angle_beta   90.00
_cell.angle_gamma   90.00
#
_symmetry.space_group_name_H-M   'P 1'
#
loop_
_entity.id
_entity.type
_entity.pdbx_description
1 polymer ?
#
loop_
_entity_poly.entity_id
_entity_poly.type
_entity_poly.pdbx_seq_one_letter_code
_entity_poly.pdbx_strand_id
1 'polypeptide(L)'
;MCPYQWYQVMRLSKDKKQQRYQMVVYAKEHGIKPTAKTFATTPKTVRKWLRRFNTGGYQALADLSRRPRLSPNKTSSEAISRIIKLKGEYKRLGAEQIKILENLTASAKTMRKIWRENGVSSRQRRKKHVTKQNLREIKKQFALFERVCEDTKDLDDIPEYWTAMMRKRLPKVQYTLREISCGVQFLGFADERSIIHSELFAEYVNEHLEKYGLIIKEGVRQTDNGSEYVGSWSAKKPSAYTKAIEAAKLTHGTIPPGAHRFQSDVETVHNLIEVEFYEIEPFLDRDDFMEKAFTYQNFFNFLRPNTYKENKSPWQLAQKKRPDIPKEALMLPPVDLDALLNKKLASLTTGGYDVYSVPYLSGFKKAFSKLGTPFEPIKGRS
;
A
#
# COMPACT_ATOMS: atom_id res chain seq x y z
N MET A 1 -28.26 -25.43 36.43
CA MET A 1 -27.20 -24.89 37.32
C MET A 1 -26.61 -26.03 38.13
N CYS A 2 -25.29 -26.10 38.30
CA CYS A 2 -24.66 -27.12 39.11
C CYS A 2 -25.00 -26.85 40.62
N PRO A 3 -25.57 -27.82 41.34
CA PRO A 3 -26.06 -27.58 42.70
C PRO A 3 -24.93 -27.43 43.73
N TYR A 4 -23.69 -27.63 43.35
CA TYR A 4 -22.58 -27.59 44.33
C TYR A 4 -21.92 -26.21 44.36
N GLN A 5 -21.93 -25.59 45.53
CA GLN A 5 -21.30 -24.28 45.80
C GLN A 5 -19.80 -24.26 45.45
N TRP A 6 -19.12 -25.41 45.58
CA TRP A 6 -17.73 -25.57 45.17
C TRP A 6 -17.44 -25.06 43.73
N TYR A 7 -18.33 -25.32 42.77
CA TYR A 7 -18.14 -24.87 41.41
C TYR A 7 -18.24 -23.36 41.27
N GLN A 8 -19.07 -22.70 42.07
CA GLN A 8 -19.17 -21.25 42.12
C GLN A 8 -17.89 -20.63 42.69
N VAL A 9 -17.40 -21.17 43.83
CA VAL A 9 -16.14 -20.73 44.42
C VAL A 9 -14.98 -20.90 43.44
N MET A 10 -14.88 -22.05 42.79
CA MET A 10 -13.82 -22.32 41.79
C MET A 10 -13.92 -21.43 40.53
N ARG A 11 -15.11 -21.00 40.14
CA ARG A 11 -15.31 -20.08 39.01
C ARG A 11 -14.83 -18.67 39.34
N LEU A 12 -15.09 -18.22 40.54
CA LEU A 12 -14.77 -16.86 41.01
C LEU A 12 -13.35 -16.73 41.56
N SER A 13 -12.75 -17.83 42.02
CA SER A 13 -11.43 -17.83 42.62
C SER A 13 -10.33 -17.46 41.59
N LYS A 14 -9.49 -16.48 41.95
CA LYS A 14 -8.28 -16.11 41.21
C LYS A 14 -7.20 -17.20 41.34
N ASP A 15 -7.09 -17.83 42.49
CA ASP A 15 -6.14 -18.93 42.75
C ASP A 15 -6.88 -20.27 43.01
N LYS A 16 -7.23 -20.93 41.91
CA LYS A 16 -7.88 -22.26 41.92
C LYS A 16 -6.99 -23.34 42.46
N LYS A 17 -5.70 -23.18 42.39
CA LYS A 17 -4.71 -24.16 42.82
C LYS A 17 -4.61 -24.18 44.34
N GLN A 18 -4.60 -23.01 44.96
CA GLN A 18 -4.62 -22.85 46.42
C GLN A 18 -5.92 -23.42 47.04
N GLN A 19 -7.07 -23.16 46.44
CA GLN A 19 -8.35 -23.71 46.90
C GLN A 19 -8.36 -25.24 46.87
N ARG A 20 -7.78 -25.85 45.85
CA ARG A 20 -7.64 -27.30 45.72
C ARG A 20 -6.66 -27.87 46.77
N TYR A 21 -5.61 -27.12 47.05
CA TYR A 21 -4.64 -27.50 48.07
C TYR A 21 -5.27 -27.51 49.45
N GLN A 22 -6.02 -26.48 49.81
CA GLN A 22 -6.77 -26.44 51.08
C GLN A 22 -7.72 -27.64 51.23
N MET A 23 -8.46 -27.97 50.16
CA MET A 23 -9.31 -29.17 50.15
C MET A 23 -8.51 -30.46 50.38
N VAL A 24 -7.32 -30.59 49.76
CA VAL A 24 -6.46 -31.78 49.92
C VAL A 24 -5.92 -31.89 51.34
N VAL A 25 -5.45 -30.78 51.93
CA VAL A 25 -4.95 -30.76 53.31
C VAL A 25 -6.07 -31.20 54.26
N TYR A 26 -7.24 -30.55 54.18
CA TYR A 26 -8.39 -30.90 55.00
C TYR A 26 -8.84 -32.36 54.81
N ALA A 27 -8.73 -32.90 53.59
CA ALA A 27 -9.09 -34.29 53.30
C ALA A 27 -8.11 -35.31 53.91
N LYS A 28 -6.85 -34.94 54.10
CA LYS A 28 -5.86 -35.77 54.79
C LYS A 28 -6.11 -35.88 56.28
N GLU A 29 -6.62 -34.83 56.90
CA GLU A 29 -6.90 -34.74 58.32
C GLU A 29 -8.29 -35.35 58.71
N HIS A 30 -9.31 -35.03 57.93
CA HIS A 30 -10.69 -35.33 58.24
C HIS A 30 -11.36 -36.40 57.41
N GLY A 31 -10.64 -36.89 56.38
CA GLY A 31 -11.18 -37.90 55.47
C GLY A 31 -12.06 -37.32 54.34
N ILE A 32 -12.41 -38.19 53.37
CA ILE A 32 -13.03 -37.79 52.11
C ILE A 32 -14.47 -37.32 52.23
N LYS A 33 -15.28 -38.03 53.04
CA LYS A 33 -16.72 -37.70 53.19
C LYS A 33 -16.96 -36.37 53.91
N PRO A 34 -16.33 -36.10 55.07
CA PRO A 34 -16.43 -34.82 55.75
C PRO A 34 -15.96 -33.66 54.84
N THR A 35 -14.81 -33.82 54.18
CA THR A 35 -14.29 -32.81 53.26
C THR A 35 -15.27 -32.48 52.12
N ALA A 36 -15.91 -33.50 51.54
CA ALA A 36 -16.89 -33.30 50.48
C ALA A 36 -18.10 -32.46 50.99
N LYS A 37 -18.49 -32.66 52.23
CA LYS A 37 -19.58 -31.90 52.88
C LYS A 37 -19.13 -30.46 53.17
N THR A 38 -17.97 -30.25 53.80
CA THR A 38 -17.40 -28.94 54.15
C THR A 38 -17.18 -28.04 52.94
N PHE A 39 -16.60 -28.62 51.86
CA PHE A 39 -16.33 -27.89 50.59
C PHE A 39 -17.51 -27.91 49.64
N ALA A 40 -18.71 -28.36 50.07
CA ALA A 40 -19.91 -28.44 49.23
C ALA A 40 -19.63 -29.03 47.80
N THR A 41 -18.95 -30.17 47.80
CA THR A 41 -18.54 -30.90 46.58
C THR A 41 -18.83 -32.40 46.69
N THR A 42 -18.42 -33.18 45.72
CA THR A 42 -18.61 -34.61 45.74
C THR A 42 -17.37 -35.37 46.27
N PRO A 43 -17.53 -36.53 46.92
CA PRO A 43 -16.41 -37.38 47.27
C PRO A 43 -15.53 -37.76 46.08
N LYS A 44 -16.08 -37.87 44.87
CA LYS A 44 -15.36 -38.10 43.64
C LYS A 44 -14.38 -36.96 43.31
N THR A 45 -14.80 -35.71 43.54
CA THR A 45 -13.94 -34.52 43.33
C THR A 45 -12.79 -34.51 44.34
N VAL A 46 -13.06 -34.81 45.62
CA VAL A 46 -12.01 -34.88 46.66
C VAL A 46 -10.99 -35.97 46.32
N ARG A 47 -11.44 -37.19 45.98
CA ARG A 47 -10.54 -38.31 45.56
C ARG A 47 -9.70 -37.93 44.34
N LYS A 48 -10.28 -37.22 43.37
CA LYS A 48 -9.56 -36.76 42.20
C LYS A 48 -8.38 -35.86 42.57
N TRP A 49 -8.60 -34.87 43.42
CA TRP A 49 -7.56 -33.92 43.80
C TRP A 49 -6.53 -34.52 44.76
N LEU A 50 -6.95 -35.39 45.71
CA LEU A 50 -6.05 -36.19 46.54
C LEU A 50 -5.10 -37.03 45.69
N ARG A 51 -5.63 -37.79 44.71
CA ARG A 51 -4.82 -38.62 43.80
C ARG A 51 -3.81 -37.78 43.07
N ARG A 52 -4.25 -36.65 42.48
CA ARG A 52 -3.35 -35.77 41.72
C ARG A 52 -2.26 -35.15 42.57
N PHE A 53 -2.59 -34.78 43.80
CA PHE A 53 -1.62 -34.27 44.76
C PHE A 53 -0.60 -35.34 45.15
N ASN A 54 -1.05 -36.55 45.43
CA ASN A 54 -0.16 -37.66 45.83
C ASN A 54 0.79 -38.07 44.69
N THR A 55 0.39 -37.93 43.44
CA THR A 55 1.22 -38.28 42.27
C THR A 55 2.18 -37.17 41.87
N GLY A 56 1.80 -35.91 41.94
CA GLY A 56 2.61 -34.81 41.41
C GLY A 56 2.65 -33.57 42.27
N GLY A 57 2.33 -33.69 43.58
CA GLY A 57 2.41 -32.62 44.56
C GLY A 57 1.52 -31.42 44.23
N TYR A 58 1.88 -30.28 44.79
CA TYR A 58 1.14 -29.02 44.61
C TYR A 58 0.99 -28.60 43.16
N GLN A 59 1.98 -28.88 42.31
CA GLN A 59 1.93 -28.51 40.88
C GLN A 59 0.85 -29.27 40.11
N ALA A 60 0.57 -30.51 40.49
CA ALA A 60 -0.47 -31.31 39.85
C ALA A 60 -1.91 -30.84 40.10
N LEU A 61 -2.09 -29.87 41.02
CA LEU A 61 -3.38 -29.25 41.27
C LEU A 61 -3.77 -28.19 40.23
N ALA A 62 -2.86 -27.82 39.31
CA ALA A 62 -3.17 -26.92 38.23
C ALA A 62 -4.19 -27.51 37.24
N ASP A 63 -4.87 -26.64 36.48
CA ASP A 63 -5.74 -27.10 35.41
C ASP A 63 -4.92 -27.75 34.29
N LEU A 64 -5.36 -28.90 33.83
CA LEU A 64 -4.78 -29.54 32.65
C LEU A 64 -5.29 -28.84 31.37
N SER A 65 -4.48 -28.88 30.32
CA SER A 65 -4.88 -28.39 29.01
C SER A 65 -6.17 -29.10 28.55
N ARG A 66 -7.12 -28.31 28.10
CA ARG A 66 -8.37 -28.82 27.49
C ARG A 66 -8.28 -28.94 25.98
N ARG A 67 -7.08 -28.70 25.41
CA ARG A 67 -6.88 -28.84 23.96
C ARG A 67 -7.02 -30.31 23.56
N PRO A 68 -7.69 -30.60 22.44
CA PRO A 68 -7.72 -31.93 21.88
C PRO A 68 -6.28 -32.43 21.60
N ARG A 69 -6.04 -33.70 21.85
CA ARG A 69 -4.74 -34.34 21.51
C ARG A 69 -4.51 -34.43 20.01
N LEU A 70 -5.59 -34.61 19.25
CA LEU A 70 -5.61 -34.65 17.80
C LEU A 70 -6.46 -33.50 17.27
N SER A 71 -5.97 -32.78 16.31
CA SER A 71 -6.67 -31.70 15.60
C SER A 71 -6.52 -31.96 14.09
N PRO A 72 -7.46 -32.67 13.45
CA PRO A 72 -7.37 -33.04 12.04
C PRO A 72 -7.16 -31.86 11.10
N ASN A 73 -7.74 -30.71 11.44
CA ASN A 73 -7.66 -29.47 10.66
C ASN A 73 -6.48 -28.55 11.06
N LYS A 74 -5.47 -29.10 11.77
CA LYS A 74 -4.27 -28.33 12.10
C LYS A 74 -3.46 -28.08 10.83
N THR A 75 -3.12 -26.82 10.56
CA THR A 75 -2.21 -26.46 9.47
C THR A 75 -0.89 -27.23 9.61
N SER A 76 -0.42 -27.85 8.52
CA SER A 76 0.82 -28.62 8.52
C SER A 76 2.04 -27.74 8.81
N SER A 77 3.11 -28.32 9.31
CA SER A 77 4.38 -27.62 9.59
C SER A 77 4.96 -26.99 8.34
N GLU A 78 4.87 -27.67 7.20
CA GLU A 78 5.33 -27.18 5.89
C GLU A 78 4.53 -25.94 5.45
N ALA A 79 3.19 -25.98 5.57
CA ALA A 79 2.34 -24.83 5.25
C ALA A 79 2.63 -23.64 6.19
N ILE A 80 2.91 -23.88 7.47
CA ILE A 80 3.30 -22.82 8.43
C ILE A 80 4.63 -22.20 7.99
N SER A 81 5.63 -23.01 7.68
CA SER A 81 6.95 -22.53 7.23
C SER A 81 6.83 -21.72 5.94
N ARG A 82 6.04 -22.19 4.96
CA ARG A 82 5.76 -21.46 3.73
C ARG A 82 5.10 -20.10 4.01
N ILE A 83 4.08 -20.04 4.90
CA ILE A 83 3.38 -18.80 5.26
C ILE A 83 4.32 -17.80 5.94
N ILE A 84 5.27 -18.26 6.76
CA ILE A 84 6.28 -17.41 7.40
C ILE A 84 7.26 -16.86 6.36
N LYS A 85 7.78 -17.72 5.48
CA LYS A 85 8.70 -17.36 4.39
C LYS A 85 8.09 -16.31 3.48
N LEU A 86 6.86 -16.52 3.02
CA LEU A 86 6.13 -15.56 2.19
C LEU A 86 5.93 -14.21 2.88
N LYS A 87 5.75 -14.17 4.21
CA LYS A 87 5.68 -12.89 4.93
C LYS A 87 7.02 -12.17 4.94
N GLY A 88 8.14 -12.88 4.93
CA GLY A 88 9.48 -12.30 4.77
C GLY A 88 9.72 -11.74 3.36
N GLU A 89 9.23 -12.43 2.32
CA GLU A 89 9.31 -11.99 0.93
C GLU A 89 8.40 -10.79 0.66
N TYR A 90 7.13 -10.89 1.04
CA TYR A 90 6.13 -9.82 0.88
C TYR A 90 6.02 -8.96 2.15
N LYS A 91 7.11 -8.33 2.56
CA LYS A 91 7.25 -7.62 3.85
C LYS A 91 6.05 -6.75 4.25
N ARG A 92 5.48 -6.00 3.31
CA ARG A 92 4.43 -5.00 3.55
C ARG A 92 3.01 -5.48 3.19
N LEU A 93 2.85 -6.55 2.41
CA LEU A 93 1.53 -7.04 2.04
C LEU A 93 0.79 -7.71 3.21
N GLY A 94 -0.52 -7.56 3.21
CA GLY A 94 -1.44 -8.17 4.19
C GLY A 94 -1.75 -9.63 3.87
N ALA A 95 -2.34 -10.35 4.85
CA ALA A 95 -2.64 -11.78 4.70
C ALA A 95 -3.60 -12.10 3.55
N GLU A 96 -4.58 -11.24 3.28
CA GLU A 96 -5.50 -11.43 2.14
C GLU A 96 -4.77 -11.32 0.80
N GLN A 97 -3.89 -10.33 0.68
CA GLN A 97 -3.13 -10.09 -0.55
C GLN A 97 -2.17 -11.24 -0.84
N ILE A 98 -1.38 -11.68 0.16
CA ILE A 98 -0.47 -12.81 0.02
C ILE A 98 -1.24 -14.11 -0.30
N LYS A 99 -2.41 -14.31 0.34
CA LYS A 99 -3.26 -15.47 0.05
C LYS A 99 -3.68 -15.52 -1.42
N ILE A 100 -4.07 -14.37 -1.99
CA ILE A 100 -4.51 -14.27 -3.38
C ILE A 100 -3.34 -14.46 -4.35
N LEU A 101 -2.23 -13.77 -4.11
CA LEU A 101 -1.04 -13.85 -4.96
C LEU A 101 -0.45 -15.26 -5.04
N GLU A 102 -0.40 -15.95 -3.90
CA GLU A 102 0.20 -17.27 -3.75
C GLU A 102 -0.82 -18.41 -3.82
N ASN A 103 -2.07 -18.11 -4.08
CA ASN A 103 -3.19 -19.08 -4.13
C ASN A 103 -3.21 -20.04 -2.93
N LEU A 104 -3.09 -19.48 -1.70
CA LEU A 104 -2.99 -20.30 -0.50
C LEU A 104 -4.38 -20.80 -0.04
N THR A 105 -4.45 -22.04 0.38
CA THR A 105 -5.65 -22.66 0.96
C THR A 105 -5.95 -22.16 2.37
N ALA A 106 -4.92 -21.74 3.12
CA ALA A 106 -5.05 -21.21 4.46
C ALA A 106 -5.87 -19.92 4.48
N SER A 107 -6.78 -19.79 5.46
CA SER A 107 -7.52 -18.54 5.63
C SER A 107 -6.61 -17.40 6.09
N ALA A 108 -6.89 -16.17 5.68
CA ALA A 108 -6.13 -15.01 6.13
C ALA A 108 -6.17 -14.82 7.66
N LYS A 109 -7.23 -15.30 8.33
CA LYS A 109 -7.31 -15.35 9.80
C LYS A 109 -6.26 -16.32 10.36
N THR A 110 -6.10 -17.49 9.76
CA THR A 110 -5.09 -18.49 10.13
C THR A 110 -3.68 -17.94 9.89
N MET A 111 -3.43 -17.30 8.76
CA MET A 111 -2.13 -16.69 8.45
C MET A 111 -1.75 -15.61 9.47
N ARG A 112 -2.68 -14.69 9.81
CA ARG A 112 -2.44 -13.67 10.85
C ARG A 112 -2.17 -14.27 12.22
N LYS A 113 -2.80 -15.41 12.55
CA LYS A 113 -2.53 -16.15 13.79
C LYS A 113 -1.13 -16.73 13.79
N ILE A 114 -0.72 -17.40 12.72
CA ILE A 114 0.63 -17.96 12.53
C ILE A 114 1.69 -16.86 12.67
N TRP A 115 1.52 -15.72 11.98
CA TRP A 115 2.44 -14.59 12.07
C TRP A 115 2.59 -14.05 13.50
N ARG A 116 1.48 -13.95 14.25
CA ARG A 116 1.50 -13.49 15.63
C ARG A 116 2.23 -14.48 16.55
N GLU A 117 1.97 -15.78 16.36
CA GLU A 117 2.58 -16.84 17.18
C GLU A 117 4.09 -16.96 16.91
N ASN A 118 4.55 -16.58 15.72
CA ASN A 118 5.97 -16.61 15.34
C ASN A 118 6.65 -15.24 15.37
N GLY A 119 6.01 -14.19 15.88
CA GLY A 119 6.60 -12.87 16.06
C GLY A 119 6.87 -12.08 14.77
N VAL A 120 6.34 -12.52 13.61
CA VAL A 120 6.55 -11.85 12.31
C VAL A 120 5.47 -10.83 11.96
N SER A 121 4.54 -10.54 12.86
CA SER A 121 3.50 -9.54 12.64
C SER A 121 3.93 -8.17 13.15
N SER A 122 4.04 -7.18 12.26
CA SER A 122 4.18 -5.78 12.66
C SER A 122 2.83 -5.23 13.17
N ARG A 123 2.87 -4.48 14.27
CA ARG A 123 1.68 -3.82 14.83
C ARG A 123 1.43 -2.54 14.03
N GLN A 124 0.51 -2.58 13.06
CA GLN A 124 0.08 -1.36 12.38
C GLN A 124 -0.76 -0.49 13.34
N ARG A 125 -0.44 0.80 13.41
CA ARG A 125 -1.27 1.77 14.13
C ARG A 125 -2.63 1.87 13.42
N ARG A 126 -3.71 1.56 14.12
CA ARG A 126 -5.07 1.80 13.60
C ARG A 126 -5.33 3.31 13.60
N LYS A 127 -5.42 3.91 12.42
CA LYS A 127 -5.99 5.27 12.29
C LYS A 127 -7.50 5.17 12.45
N LYS A 128 -8.10 6.05 13.26
CA LYS A 128 -9.58 6.19 13.31
C LYS A 128 -10.03 6.82 11.99
N HIS A 129 -10.78 6.08 11.19
CA HIS A 129 -11.36 6.62 9.96
C HIS A 129 -12.87 6.71 10.10
N VAL A 130 -13.41 7.89 9.80
CA VAL A 130 -14.83 8.04 9.51
C VAL A 130 -15.11 7.35 8.18
N THR A 131 -16.12 6.51 8.11
CA THR A 131 -16.46 5.71 6.92
C THR A 131 -16.86 6.63 5.77
N LYS A 132 -16.08 6.65 4.69
CA LYS A 132 -16.33 7.43 3.46
C LYS A 132 -17.07 6.58 2.42
N GLN A 133 -18.18 5.96 2.79
CA GLN A 133 -18.89 5.01 1.92
C GLN A 133 -19.36 5.62 0.59
N ASN A 134 -19.92 6.83 0.63
CA ASN A 134 -20.52 7.47 -0.55
C ASN A 134 -19.49 7.80 -1.66
N LEU A 135 -18.29 8.25 -1.29
CA LEU A 135 -17.26 8.57 -2.29
C LEU A 135 -16.75 7.32 -3.04
N ARG A 136 -16.71 6.15 -2.40
CA ARG A 136 -16.30 4.91 -3.05
C ARG A 136 -17.28 4.46 -4.13
N GLU A 137 -18.57 4.56 -3.84
CA GLU A 137 -19.62 4.19 -4.80
C GLU A 137 -19.63 5.14 -6.00
N ILE A 138 -19.47 6.44 -5.76
CA ILE A 138 -19.34 7.44 -6.83
C ILE A 138 -18.14 7.13 -7.72
N LYS A 139 -16.96 6.85 -7.11
CA LYS A 139 -15.73 6.55 -7.85
C LYS A 139 -15.84 5.29 -8.73
N LYS A 140 -16.62 4.30 -8.31
CA LYS A 140 -16.84 3.09 -9.11
C LYS A 140 -17.66 3.35 -10.38
N GLN A 141 -18.47 4.40 -10.41
CA GLN A 141 -19.35 4.72 -11.54
C GLN A 141 -18.61 5.34 -12.73
N PHE A 142 -17.47 6.00 -12.50
CA PHE A 142 -16.69 6.59 -13.58
C PHE A 142 -16.24 5.54 -14.61
N ALA A 143 -16.28 5.90 -15.89
CA ALA A 143 -15.65 5.11 -16.93
C ALA A 143 -14.11 5.06 -16.72
N LEU A 144 -13.45 4.12 -17.37
CA LEU A 144 -11.99 3.99 -17.30
C LEU A 144 -11.34 5.25 -17.90
N PHE A 145 -10.47 5.91 -17.14
CA PHE A 145 -9.82 7.20 -17.46
C PHE A 145 -10.76 8.42 -17.61
N GLU A 146 -12.04 8.30 -17.25
CA GLU A 146 -12.94 9.48 -17.21
C GLU A 146 -12.49 10.50 -16.17
N ARG A 147 -11.96 10.02 -15.05
CA ARG A 147 -11.38 10.88 -14.02
C ARG A 147 -10.07 10.29 -13.51
N VAL A 148 -9.04 11.11 -13.55
CA VAL A 148 -7.72 10.78 -13.02
C VAL A 148 -7.24 11.88 -12.08
N CYS A 149 -6.41 11.50 -11.08
CA CYS A 149 -5.68 12.43 -10.22
C CYS A 149 -4.21 12.43 -10.60
N GLU A 150 -3.62 13.59 -10.70
CA GLU A 150 -2.18 13.75 -10.76
C GLU A 150 -1.65 14.47 -9.52
N ASP A 151 -0.47 14.06 -9.08
CA ASP A 151 0.22 14.64 -7.94
C ASP A 151 1.71 14.35 -8.01
N THR A 152 2.50 15.18 -7.36
CA THR A 152 3.93 14.98 -7.21
C THR A 152 4.27 14.53 -5.79
N LYS A 153 5.35 13.74 -5.65
CA LYS A 153 5.91 13.34 -4.37
C LYS A 153 7.39 13.65 -4.35
N ASP A 154 7.83 14.39 -3.32
CA ASP A 154 9.24 14.53 -3.02
C ASP A 154 9.78 13.21 -2.44
N LEU A 155 10.96 12.80 -2.87
CA LEU A 155 11.58 11.54 -2.49
C LEU A 155 12.74 11.74 -1.50
N ASP A 156 13.15 12.98 -1.29
CA ASP A 156 14.21 13.37 -0.39
C ASP A 156 13.82 13.30 1.10
N ASP A 157 12.52 13.19 1.40
CA ASP A 157 11.98 12.98 2.74
C ASP A 157 11.93 11.49 3.16
N ILE A 158 12.31 10.54 2.26
CA ILE A 158 12.33 9.10 2.53
C ILE A 158 13.72 8.68 3.03
N PRO A 159 13.89 8.39 4.34
CA PRO A 159 15.21 8.14 4.92
C PRO A 159 15.99 6.98 4.26
N GLU A 160 15.30 5.89 3.94
CA GLU A 160 15.86 4.69 3.32
C GLU A 160 16.37 4.95 1.89
N TYR A 161 15.69 5.84 1.18
CA TYR A 161 16.01 6.21 -0.21
C TYR A 161 17.06 7.32 -0.29
N TRP A 162 17.06 8.27 0.65
CA TRP A 162 17.83 9.50 0.61
C TRP A 162 19.35 9.27 0.37
N THR A 163 19.94 8.32 1.09
CA THR A 163 21.38 8.04 0.95
C THR A 163 21.74 7.50 -0.45
N ALA A 164 20.90 6.63 -1.01
CA ALA A 164 21.09 6.10 -2.36
C ALA A 164 20.88 7.20 -3.40
N MET A 165 19.83 8.01 -3.23
CA MET A 165 19.50 9.14 -4.09
C MET A 165 20.67 10.10 -4.25
N MET A 166 21.27 10.55 -3.15
CA MET A 166 22.40 11.47 -3.18
C MET A 166 23.67 10.88 -3.80
N ARG A 167 24.01 9.64 -3.46
CA ARG A 167 25.24 8.99 -3.94
C ARG A 167 25.18 8.58 -5.41
N LYS A 168 24.01 8.19 -5.89
CA LYS A 168 23.81 7.58 -7.22
C LYS A 168 23.03 8.46 -8.18
N ARG A 169 22.76 9.70 -7.80
CA ARG A 169 22.01 10.69 -8.60
C ARG A 169 20.67 10.14 -9.07
N LEU A 170 19.94 9.49 -8.15
CA LEU A 170 18.60 8.99 -8.43
C LEU A 170 17.60 10.15 -8.44
N PRO A 171 16.41 9.97 -9.05
CA PRO A 171 15.39 11.01 -9.11
C PRO A 171 14.97 11.53 -7.73
N LYS A 172 14.65 12.82 -7.65
CA LYS A 172 14.22 13.48 -6.41
C LYS A 172 12.72 13.66 -6.31
N VAL A 173 12.03 13.65 -7.45
CA VAL A 173 10.59 13.90 -7.53
C VAL A 173 9.93 12.80 -8.35
N GLN A 174 8.86 12.24 -7.81
CA GLN A 174 7.96 11.34 -8.52
C GLN A 174 6.74 12.11 -9.00
N TYR A 175 6.38 11.95 -10.26
CA TYR A 175 5.12 12.35 -10.86
C TYR A 175 4.21 11.14 -10.95
N THR A 176 2.97 11.27 -10.53
CA THR A 176 2.04 10.14 -10.45
C THR A 176 0.71 10.51 -11.08
N LEU A 177 0.31 9.74 -12.08
CA LEU A 177 -1.07 9.74 -12.56
C LEU A 177 -1.80 8.55 -11.97
N ARG A 178 -2.95 8.80 -11.35
CA ARG A 178 -3.80 7.78 -10.74
C ARG A 178 -5.20 7.80 -11.34
N GLU A 179 -5.57 6.75 -12.04
CA GLU A 179 -6.95 6.52 -12.49
C GLU A 179 -7.82 6.14 -11.29
N ILE A 180 -8.98 6.79 -11.12
CA ILE A 180 -9.75 6.73 -9.88
C ILE A 180 -10.62 5.48 -9.80
N SER A 181 -11.22 5.05 -10.90
CA SER A 181 -12.23 3.99 -10.89
C SER A 181 -11.66 2.58 -10.69
N CYS A 182 -10.62 2.23 -11.43
CA CYS A 182 -9.92 0.94 -11.35
C CYS A 182 -8.69 1.02 -10.48
N GLY A 183 -8.01 2.17 -10.50
CA GLY A 183 -6.81 2.39 -9.74
C GLY A 183 -5.53 2.03 -10.49
N VAL A 184 -5.51 2.21 -11.78
CA VAL A 184 -4.29 2.17 -12.60
C VAL A 184 -3.41 3.35 -12.24
N GLN A 185 -2.10 3.16 -12.26
CA GLN A 185 -1.12 4.22 -12.06
C GLN A 185 -0.08 4.25 -13.17
N PHE A 186 0.38 5.46 -13.50
CA PHE A 186 1.57 5.70 -14.30
C PHE A 186 2.51 6.61 -13.54
N LEU A 187 3.82 6.39 -13.71
CA LEU A 187 4.88 7.06 -12.99
C LEU A 187 5.80 7.83 -13.95
N GLY A 188 6.26 8.97 -13.50
CA GLY A 188 7.36 9.74 -14.10
C GLY A 188 8.31 10.20 -13.00
N PHE A 189 9.55 10.48 -13.35
CA PHE A 189 10.60 10.84 -12.40
C PHE A 189 11.42 12.00 -12.92
N ALA A 190 11.84 12.90 -12.03
CA ALA A 190 12.67 14.04 -12.34
C ALA A 190 13.59 14.41 -11.15
N ASP A 191 14.59 15.25 -11.45
CA ASP A 191 15.47 15.82 -10.42
C ASP A 191 14.85 17.04 -9.74
N GLU A 192 13.80 17.63 -10.35
CA GLU A 192 13.11 18.80 -9.80
C GLU A 192 11.60 18.77 -10.07
N ARG A 193 10.87 19.51 -9.25
CA ARG A 193 9.44 19.78 -9.44
C ARG A 193 9.29 21.03 -10.31
N SER A 194 8.74 20.87 -11.51
CA SER A 194 8.52 22.00 -12.40
C SER A 194 7.29 21.83 -13.29
N ILE A 195 6.76 22.98 -13.76
CA ILE A 195 5.63 22.99 -14.69
C ILE A 195 5.95 22.32 -16.02
N ILE A 196 7.21 22.39 -16.44
CA ILE A 196 7.69 21.77 -17.69
C ILE A 196 7.64 20.25 -17.56
N HIS A 197 8.11 19.72 -16.44
CA HIS A 197 8.06 18.28 -16.19
C HIS A 197 6.61 17.78 -16.07
N SER A 198 5.71 18.55 -15.43
CA SER A 198 4.28 18.20 -15.38
C SER A 198 3.65 18.19 -16.77
N GLU A 199 3.96 19.19 -17.61
CA GLU A 199 3.52 19.25 -19.03
C GLU A 199 4.02 18.03 -19.82
N LEU A 200 5.32 17.73 -19.73
CA LEU A 200 5.93 16.58 -20.42
C LEU A 200 5.33 15.24 -19.96
N PHE A 201 5.09 15.10 -18.68
CA PHE A 201 4.46 13.88 -18.13
C PHE A 201 3.03 13.73 -18.64
N ALA A 202 2.26 14.82 -18.65
CA ALA A 202 0.89 14.80 -19.15
C ALA A 202 0.85 14.47 -20.65
N GLU A 203 1.73 15.07 -21.48
CA GLU A 203 1.84 14.76 -22.90
C GLU A 203 2.20 13.28 -23.12
N TYR A 204 3.23 12.78 -22.42
CA TYR A 204 3.69 11.39 -22.53
C TYR A 204 2.57 10.38 -22.23
N VAL A 205 1.82 10.61 -21.16
CA VAL A 205 0.69 9.73 -20.79
C VAL A 205 -0.47 9.90 -21.78
N ASN A 206 -0.79 11.13 -22.20
CA ASN A 206 -1.90 11.38 -23.14
C ASN A 206 -1.65 10.74 -24.51
N GLU A 207 -0.45 10.85 -25.06
CA GLU A 207 -0.07 10.19 -26.32
C GLU A 207 -0.27 8.67 -26.24
N HIS A 208 0.14 8.08 -25.11
CA HIS A 208 -0.06 6.65 -24.88
C HIS A 208 -1.54 6.28 -24.78
N LEU A 209 -2.33 7.00 -23.99
CA LEU A 209 -3.76 6.73 -23.82
C LEU A 209 -4.53 6.95 -25.14
N GLU A 210 -4.16 7.93 -25.94
CA GLU A 210 -4.74 8.20 -27.27
C GLU A 210 -4.51 7.04 -28.23
N LYS A 211 -3.28 6.50 -28.25
CA LYS A 211 -2.91 5.31 -29.08
C LYS A 211 -3.86 4.13 -28.84
N TYR A 212 -4.37 3.96 -27.63
CA TYR A 212 -5.28 2.87 -27.26
C TYR A 212 -6.75 3.30 -27.19
N GLY A 213 -7.07 4.51 -27.65
CA GLY A 213 -8.44 5.05 -27.63
C GLY A 213 -9.02 5.16 -26.22
N LEU A 214 -8.18 5.53 -25.23
CA LEU A 214 -8.53 5.67 -23.82
C LEU A 214 -8.73 7.12 -23.36
N ILE A 215 -8.53 8.08 -24.27
CA ILE A 215 -8.88 9.48 -24.01
C ILE A 215 -10.40 9.63 -24.10
N ILE A 216 -11.03 10.02 -23.01
CA ILE A 216 -12.45 10.32 -22.94
C ILE A 216 -12.62 11.82 -23.11
N LYS A 217 -13.34 12.24 -24.14
CA LYS A 217 -13.66 13.68 -24.35
C LYS A 217 -14.28 14.27 -23.07
N GLU A 218 -13.74 15.42 -22.63
CA GLU A 218 -14.13 16.12 -21.39
C GLU A 218 -13.83 15.32 -20.10
N GLY A 219 -13.04 14.25 -20.19
CA GLY A 219 -12.50 13.56 -19.04
C GLY A 219 -11.72 14.53 -18.14
N VAL A 220 -11.79 14.32 -16.82
CA VAL A 220 -11.21 15.26 -15.85
C VAL A 220 -9.84 14.80 -15.39
N ARG A 221 -8.83 15.66 -15.61
CA ARG A 221 -7.50 15.58 -15.01
C ARG A 221 -7.47 16.45 -13.77
N GLN A 222 -7.48 15.83 -12.59
CA GLN A 222 -7.56 16.53 -11.32
C GLN A 222 -6.17 16.65 -10.68
N THR A 223 -5.79 17.88 -10.32
CA THR A 223 -4.55 18.17 -9.58
C THR A 223 -4.88 18.97 -8.32
N ASP A 224 -3.89 19.18 -7.47
CA ASP A 224 -3.96 20.24 -6.47
C ASP A 224 -3.68 21.64 -7.10
N ASN A 225 -3.47 22.65 -6.25
CA ASN A 225 -3.14 24.00 -6.71
C ASN A 225 -1.63 24.25 -6.70
N GLY A 226 -0.81 23.20 -6.84
CA GLY A 226 0.64 23.31 -6.89
C GLY A 226 1.12 24.15 -8.07
N SER A 227 2.21 24.89 -7.89
CA SER A 227 2.79 25.77 -8.92
C SER A 227 3.24 24.98 -10.16
N GLU A 228 3.53 23.71 -10.00
CA GLU A 228 3.87 22.77 -11.07
C GLU A 228 2.69 22.44 -12.01
N TYR A 229 1.46 22.72 -11.60
CA TYR A 229 0.26 22.52 -12.40
C TYR A 229 -0.40 23.83 -12.83
N VAL A 230 -0.59 24.75 -11.89
CA VAL A 230 -1.31 26.01 -12.18
C VAL A 230 -0.38 27.18 -12.50
N GLY A 231 0.92 27.02 -12.26
CA GLY A 231 1.89 28.11 -12.39
C GLY A 231 1.74 29.16 -11.30
N SER A 232 1.99 30.43 -11.64
CA SER A 232 1.79 31.51 -10.68
C SER A 232 0.30 31.72 -10.42
N TRP A 233 -0.12 31.74 -9.16
CA TRP A 233 -1.51 32.01 -8.75
C TRP A 233 -2.04 33.39 -9.23
N SER A 234 -1.14 34.33 -9.52
CA SER A 234 -1.48 35.65 -10.08
C SER A 234 -1.57 35.67 -11.61
N ALA A 235 -1.25 34.54 -12.29
CA ALA A 235 -1.27 34.47 -13.73
C ALA A 235 -2.72 34.47 -14.25
N LYS A 236 -3.00 35.38 -15.19
CA LYS A 236 -4.32 35.52 -15.84
C LYS A 236 -4.52 34.47 -16.98
N LYS A 237 -3.47 33.78 -17.39
CA LYS A 237 -3.49 32.85 -18.53
C LYS A 237 -3.34 31.41 -17.98
N PRO A 238 -3.98 30.41 -18.65
CA PRO A 238 -3.76 29.02 -18.33
C PRO A 238 -2.28 28.65 -18.37
N SER A 239 -1.85 27.76 -17.46
CA SER A 239 -0.49 27.23 -17.41
C SER A 239 -0.15 26.39 -18.65
N ALA A 240 1.12 26.09 -18.87
CA ALA A 240 1.56 25.18 -19.93
C ALA A 240 0.92 23.78 -19.74
N TYR A 241 0.93 23.27 -18.51
CA TYR A 241 0.24 22.03 -18.15
C TYR A 241 -1.25 22.06 -18.50
N THR A 242 -1.98 23.11 -18.10
CA THR A 242 -3.42 23.24 -18.41
C THR A 242 -3.67 23.19 -19.91
N LYS A 243 -2.83 23.88 -20.70
CA LYS A 243 -2.94 23.87 -22.18
C LYS A 243 -2.68 22.49 -22.78
N ALA A 244 -1.72 21.74 -22.25
CA ALA A 244 -1.45 20.38 -22.69
C ALA A 244 -2.64 19.43 -22.42
N ILE A 245 -3.31 19.60 -21.28
CA ILE A 245 -4.53 18.85 -20.95
C ILE A 245 -5.68 19.22 -21.89
N GLU A 246 -5.92 20.52 -22.11
CA GLU A 246 -6.98 21.01 -23.01
C GLU A 246 -6.75 20.63 -24.46
N ALA A 247 -5.49 20.59 -24.93
CA ALA A 247 -5.11 20.13 -26.26
C ALA A 247 -5.50 18.66 -26.50
N ALA A 248 -5.42 17.82 -25.46
CA ALA A 248 -5.89 16.44 -25.49
C ALA A 248 -7.42 16.32 -25.31
N LYS A 249 -8.18 17.41 -25.39
CA LYS A 249 -9.64 17.46 -25.22
C LYS A 249 -10.11 17.01 -23.83
N LEU A 250 -9.24 17.13 -22.83
CA LEU A 250 -9.52 16.86 -21.43
C LEU A 250 -9.78 18.16 -20.68
N THR A 251 -10.38 18.07 -19.50
CA THR A 251 -10.62 19.21 -18.61
C THR A 251 -9.63 19.18 -17.45
N HIS A 252 -8.86 20.25 -17.25
CA HIS A 252 -8.05 20.41 -16.05
C HIS A 252 -8.93 20.91 -14.90
N GLY A 253 -9.04 20.14 -13.83
CA GLY A 253 -9.79 20.47 -12.62
C GLY A 253 -8.85 20.54 -11.42
N THR A 254 -8.84 21.68 -10.73
CA THR A 254 -8.12 21.81 -9.46
C THR A 254 -9.04 21.52 -8.27
N ILE A 255 -8.48 20.98 -7.19
CA ILE A 255 -9.24 20.79 -5.96
C ILE A 255 -9.44 22.14 -5.25
N PRO A 256 -10.58 22.36 -4.56
CA PRO A 256 -10.76 23.53 -3.74
C PRO A 256 -9.69 23.63 -2.63
N PRO A 257 -9.22 24.83 -2.27
CA PRO A 257 -8.26 25.00 -1.18
C PRO A 257 -8.73 24.31 0.11
N GLY A 258 -7.83 23.56 0.75
CA GLY A 258 -8.12 22.79 1.97
C GLY A 258 -8.92 21.49 1.76
N ALA A 259 -9.29 21.14 0.53
CA ALA A 259 -10.06 19.95 0.22
C ALA A 259 -9.18 18.71 -0.08
N HIS A 260 -8.12 18.47 0.70
CA HIS A 260 -7.17 17.35 0.54
C HIS A 260 -7.81 15.98 0.33
N ARG A 261 -9.06 15.80 0.78
CA ARG A 261 -9.79 14.54 0.61
C ARG A 261 -10.03 14.16 -0.85
N PHE A 262 -9.99 15.10 -1.78
CA PHE A 262 -10.17 14.83 -3.20
C PHE A 262 -8.92 14.19 -3.83
N GLN A 263 -7.73 14.40 -3.24
CA GLN A 263 -6.44 13.81 -3.65
C GLN A 263 -6.13 12.46 -2.93
N SER A 264 -7.00 12.00 -2.04
CA SER A 264 -6.76 10.81 -1.20
C SER A 264 -6.44 9.51 -1.95
N ASP A 265 -6.72 9.42 -3.24
CA ASP A 265 -6.38 8.23 -4.05
C ASP A 265 -4.91 8.22 -4.43
N VAL A 266 -4.38 9.36 -4.86
CA VAL A 266 -2.96 9.51 -5.20
C VAL A 266 -2.09 9.54 -3.95
N GLU A 267 -2.49 10.25 -2.87
CA GLU A 267 -1.82 10.20 -1.58
C GLU A 267 -1.70 8.75 -1.03
N THR A 268 -2.74 7.95 -1.22
CA THR A 268 -2.72 6.53 -0.81
C THR A 268 -1.67 5.75 -1.60
N VAL A 269 -1.53 6.02 -2.89
CA VAL A 269 -0.52 5.38 -3.74
C VAL A 269 0.89 5.83 -3.36
N HIS A 270 1.09 7.12 -3.06
CA HIS A 270 2.37 7.63 -2.57
C HIS A 270 2.82 6.93 -1.28
N ASN A 271 1.90 6.71 -0.32
CA ASN A 271 2.22 5.95 0.88
C ASN A 271 2.47 4.45 0.61
N LEU A 272 1.85 3.88 -0.43
CA LEU A 272 2.07 2.47 -0.78
C LEU A 272 3.42 2.26 -1.47
N ILE A 273 3.76 3.08 -2.45
CA ILE A 273 5.04 2.96 -3.17
C ILE A 273 6.21 3.24 -2.23
N GLU A 274 6.05 4.15 -1.26
CA GLU A 274 7.06 4.42 -0.26
C GLU A 274 7.45 3.15 0.50
N VAL A 275 6.46 2.47 1.09
CA VAL A 275 6.70 1.28 1.91
C VAL A 275 6.90 -0.01 1.12
N GLU A 276 6.45 -0.08 -0.13
CA GLU A 276 6.53 -1.29 -0.95
C GLU A 276 7.70 -1.27 -1.93
N PHE A 277 8.30 -0.10 -2.19
CA PHE A 277 9.36 0.09 -3.17
C PHE A 277 10.55 0.86 -2.59
N TYR A 278 10.39 2.15 -2.24
CA TYR A 278 11.53 2.97 -1.82
C TYR A 278 12.20 2.51 -0.52
N GLU A 279 11.44 2.06 0.48
CA GLU A 279 11.99 1.58 1.76
C GLU A 279 12.70 0.22 1.67
N ILE A 280 12.47 -0.56 0.62
CA ILE A 280 12.90 -1.96 0.59
C ILE A 280 13.81 -2.33 -0.58
N GLU A 281 13.77 -1.58 -1.69
CA GLU A 281 14.56 -1.89 -2.88
C GLU A 281 15.94 -1.21 -2.83
N PRO A 282 17.02 -1.97 -3.04
CA PRO A 282 18.33 -1.39 -3.30
C PRO A 282 18.42 -0.94 -4.75
N PHE A 283 19.02 0.23 -5.01
CA PHE A 283 19.22 0.74 -6.36
C PHE A 283 20.71 0.80 -6.68
N LEU A 284 21.13 0.35 -7.86
CA LEU A 284 22.52 0.41 -8.31
C LEU A 284 22.86 1.78 -8.92
N ASP A 285 22.03 2.23 -9.83
CA ASP A 285 22.11 3.50 -10.55
C ASP A 285 20.71 3.94 -11.00
N ARG A 286 20.64 5.00 -11.84
CA ARG A 286 19.37 5.55 -12.33
C ARG A 286 18.66 4.61 -13.31
N ASP A 287 19.39 3.85 -14.12
CA ASP A 287 18.81 2.90 -15.07
C ASP A 287 18.18 1.71 -14.32
N ASP A 288 18.90 1.12 -13.37
CA ASP A 288 18.36 0.07 -12.47
C ASP A 288 17.13 0.56 -11.69
N PHE A 289 17.15 1.82 -11.25
CA PHE A 289 15.98 2.44 -10.61
C PHE A 289 14.79 2.46 -11.56
N MET A 290 14.95 2.90 -12.80
CA MET A 290 13.88 2.99 -13.79
C MET A 290 13.31 1.60 -14.16
N GLU A 291 14.16 0.58 -14.32
CA GLU A 291 13.73 -0.81 -14.55
C GLU A 291 12.93 -1.37 -13.40
N LYS A 292 13.38 -1.15 -12.16
CA LYS A 292 12.67 -1.56 -10.95
C LYS A 292 11.36 -0.81 -10.76
N ALA A 293 11.33 0.49 -11.06
CA ALA A 293 10.11 1.28 -11.03
C ALA A 293 9.07 0.76 -12.05
N PHE A 294 9.51 0.36 -13.25
CA PHE A 294 8.65 -0.28 -14.23
C PHE A 294 8.12 -1.63 -13.75
N THR A 295 8.98 -2.43 -13.14
CA THR A 295 8.60 -3.72 -12.56
C THR A 295 7.56 -3.53 -11.44
N TYR A 296 7.78 -2.56 -10.54
CA TYR A 296 6.82 -2.23 -9.48
C TYR A 296 5.50 -1.72 -10.05
N GLN A 297 5.53 -0.82 -11.03
CA GLN A 297 4.31 -0.31 -11.67
C GLN A 297 3.50 -1.43 -12.33
N ASN A 298 4.17 -2.37 -13.02
CA ASN A 298 3.51 -3.54 -13.60
C ASN A 298 2.95 -4.47 -12.53
N PHE A 299 3.70 -4.76 -11.48
CA PHE A 299 3.20 -5.51 -10.33
C PHE A 299 1.95 -4.83 -9.74
N PHE A 300 1.99 -3.52 -9.56
CA PHE A 300 0.88 -2.75 -9.01
C PHE A 300 -0.35 -2.80 -9.91
N ASN A 301 -0.18 -2.58 -11.22
CA ASN A 301 -1.29 -2.51 -12.17
C ASN A 301 -1.90 -3.88 -12.47
N PHE A 302 -1.09 -4.95 -12.54
CA PHE A 302 -1.56 -6.25 -13.03
C PHE A 302 -1.79 -7.28 -11.93
N LEU A 303 -0.99 -7.27 -10.88
CA LEU A 303 -0.95 -8.37 -9.91
C LEU A 303 -1.41 -7.97 -8.52
N ARG A 304 -1.09 -6.74 -8.07
CA ARG A 304 -1.32 -6.32 -6.69
C ARG A 304 -2.82 -6.26 -6.34
N PRO A 305 -3.32 -7.12 -5.42
CA PRO A 305 -4.73 -7.08 -5.01
C PRO A 305 -5.03 -5.82 -4.19
N ASN A 306 -6.12 -5.15 -4.52
CA ASN A 306 -6.60 -4.01 -3.74
C ASN A 306 -7.74 -4.45 -2.82
N THR A 307 -7.51 -4.49 -1.51
CA THR A 307 -8.51 -4.92 -0.51
C THR A 307 -9.76 -4.05 -0.50
N TYR A 308 -9.67 -2.79 -0.93
CA TYR A 308 -10.81 -1.88 -1.02
C TYR A 308 -11.58 -2.00 -2.35
N LYS A 309 -11.05 -2.74 -3.32
CA LYS A 309 -11.62 -2.97 -4.65
C LYS A 309 -11.80 -4.48 -4.91
N GLU A 310 -12.51 -5.15 -4.03
CA GLU A 310 -12.87 -6.58 -4.13
C GLU A 310 -11.66 -7.52 -4.21
N ASN A 311 -10.52 -7.12 -3.68
CA ASN A 311 -9.22 -7.81 -3.81
C ASN A 311 -8.78 -8.03 -5.26
N LYS A 312 -9.27 -7.23 -6.19
CA LYS A 312 -8.86 -7.27 -7.60
C LYS A 312 -7.68 -6.33 -7.87
N SER A 313 -6.87 -6.68 -8.85
CA SER A 313 -5.87 -5.77 -9.39
C SER A 313 -6.53 -4.67 -10.24
N PRO A 314 -5.86 -3.53 -10.48
CA PRO A 314 -6.33 -2.51 -11.41
C PRO A 314 -6.69 -3.07 -12.78
N TRP A 315 -5.87 -3.97 -13.33
CA TRP A 315 -6.11 -4.64 -14.60
C TRP A 315 -7.44 -5.42 -14.62
N GLN A 316 -7.69 -6.26 -13.60
CA GLN A 316 -8.93 -7.04 -13.52
C GLN A 316 -10.18 -6.15 -13.47
N LEU A 317 -10.07 -4.97 -12.89
CA LEU A 317 -11.16 -3.98 -12.85
C LEU A 317 -11.30 -3.24 -14.17
N ALA A 318 -10.18 -2.92 -14.84
CA ALA A 318 -10.18 -2.29 -16.16
C ALA A 318 -10.81 -3.22 -17.21
N GLN A 319 -10.43 -4.50 -17.23
CA GLN A 319 -11.05 -5.51 -18.10
C GLN A 319 -12.58 -5.65 -17.86
N LYS A 320 -13.01 -5.56 -16.59
CA LYS A 320 -14.46 -5.62 -16.29
C LYS A 320 -15.21 -4.43 -16.89
N LYS A 321 -14.58 -3.24 -16.94
CA LYS A 321 -15.19 -2.02 -17.51
C LYS A 321 -15.06 -1.95 -19.02
N ARG A 322 -13.94 -2.43 -19.55
CA ARG A 322 -13.60 -2.43 -20.97
C ARG A 322 -12.95 -3.76 -21.34
N PRO A 323 -13.75 -4.77 -21.72
CA PRO A 323 -13.25 -6.13 -21.99
C PRO A 323 -12.24 -6.22 -23.15
N ASP A 324 -12.32 -5.30 -24.08
CA ASP A 324 -11.48 -5.20 -25.28
C ASP A 324 -10.14 -4.50 -25.06
N ILE A 325 -9.87 -3.98 -23.83
CA ILE A 325 -8.63 -3.26 -23.56
C ILE A 325 -7.42 -4.20 -23.66
N PRO A 326 -6.39 -3.84 -24.46
CA PRO A 326 -5.15 -4.62 -24.48
C PRO A 326 -4.32 -4.36 -23.20
N LYS A 327 -3.49 -5.33 -22.81
CA LYS A 327 -2.62 -5.20 -21.61
C LYS A 327 -1.62 -4.05 -21.76
N GLU A 328 -1.12 -3.86 -22.97
CA GLU A 328 -0.14 -2.85 -23.32
C GLU A 328 -0.61 -1.44 -23.00
N ALA A 329 -1.92 -1.21 -22.99
CA ALA A 329 -2.51 0.08 -22.62
C ALA A 329 -2.21 0.48 -21.16
N LEU A 330 -1.91 -0.48 -20.28
CA LEU A 330 -1.56 -0.23 -18.89
C LEU A 330 -0.08 -0.51 -18.58
N MET A 331 0.72 -0.77 -19.61
CA MET A 331 2.15 -1.09 -19.52
C MET A 331 3.04 0.08 -19.98
N LEU A 332 2.57 1.32 -19.86
CA LEU A 332 3.41 2.49 -20.17
C LEU A 332 4.64 2.49 -19.25
N PRO A 333 5.88 2.44 -19.78
CA PRO A 333 7.06 2.52 -18.93
C PRO A 333 7.10 3.83 -18.15
N PRO A 334 7.58 3.85 -16.90
CA PRO A 334 7.91 5.10 -16.22
C PRO A 334 8.89 5.93 -17.05
N VAL A 335 8.71 7.24 -17.06
CA VAL A 335 9.53 8.13 -17.86
C VAL A 335 10.52 8.91 -16.99
N ASP A 336 11.78 8.98 -17.45
CA ASP A 336 12.75 9.95 -16.95
C ASP A 336 12.50 11.28 -17.67
N LEU A 337 11.89 12.22 -16.93
CA LEU A 337 11.45 13.49 -17.49
C LEU A 337 12.63 14.43 -17.83
N ASP A 338 13.75 14.33 -17.10
CA ASP A 338 14.96 15.09 -17.41
C ASP A 338 15.57 14.59 -18.75
N ALA A 339 15.64 13.28 -18.92
CA ALA A 339 16.11 12.68 -20.17
C ALA A 339 15.18 13.03 -21.35
N LEU A 340 13.86 12.99 -21.12
CA LEU A 340 12.87 13.37 -22.13
C LEU A 340 12.98 14.85 -22.50
N LEU A 341 13.15 15.74 -21.53
CA LEU A 341 13.36 17.16 -21.73
C LEU A 341 14.61 17.42 -22.56
N ASN A 342 15.74 16.80 -22.20
CA ASN A 342 16.99 16.93 -22.93
C ASN A 342 16.89 16.45 -24.36
N LYS A 343 16.18 15.34 -24.60
CA LYS A 343 15.91 14.83 -25.95
C LYS A 343 15.07 15.82 -26.78
N LYS A 344 14.02 16.41 -26.20
CA LYS A 344 13.20 17.43 -26.90
C LYS A 344 14.02 18.69 -27.20
N LEU A 345 14.86 19.14 -26.29
CA LEU A 345 15.76 20.27 -26.50
C LEU A 345 16.77 20.02 -27.64
N ALA A 346 17.40 18.84 -27.63
CA ALA A 346 18.34 18.44 -28.69
C ALA A 346 17.68 18.40 -30.08
N SER A 347 16.44 17.90 -30.15
CA SER A 347 15.71 17.87 -31.43
C SER A 347 15.40 19.28 -31.98
N LEU A 348 15.17 20.24 -31.11
CA LEU A 348 14.94 21.64 -31.50
C LEU A 348 16.22 22.33 -31.99
N THR A 349 17.38 21.94 -31.45
CA THR A 349 18.67 22.53 -31.83
C THR A 349 19.25 21.92 -33.14
N THR A 350 18.96 20.65 -33.42
CA THR A 350 19.49 19.94 -34.60
C THR A 350 18.61 20.05 -35.85
N GLY A 351 17.32 20.35 -35.69
CA GLY A 351 16.34 20.28 -36.77
C GLY A 351 16.17 21.51 -37.62
N GLY A 352 16.95 22.61 -37.45
CA GLY A 352 16.80 23.84 -38.24
C GLY A 352 15.40 24.46 -38.22
N TYR A 353 14.53 23.98 -37.31
CA TYR A 353 13.19 24.51 -37.13
C TYR A 353 13.26 25.85 -36.40
N ASP A 354 12.62 26.84 -36.99
CA ASP A 354 12.39 28.10 -36.32
C ASP A 354 11.72 27.86 -34.96
N VAL A 355 12.46 28.06 -33.88
CA VAL A 355 11.99 27.92 -32.49
C VAL A 355 10.70 28.73 -32.24
N TYR A 356 10.34 29.60 -33.19
CA TYR A 356 9.16 30.44 -33.19
C TYR A 356 7.87 29.75 -33.67
N SER A 357 7.97 28.59 -34.33
CA SER A 357 6.82 27.91 -34.95
C SER A 357 6.19 26.82 -34.09
N VAL A 358 6.76 26.48 -32.90
CA VAL A 358 6.20 25.44 -32.03
C VAL A 358 5.24 26.07 -31.00
N PRO A 359 3.93 25.85 -31.15
CA PRO A 359 2.91 26.54 -30.32
C PRO A 359 3.02 26.33 -28.83
N TYR A 360 3.63 25.23 -28.39
CA TYR A 360 3.63 24.73 -27.01
C TYR A 360 4.83 25.20 -26.16
N LEU A 361 5.85 25.79 -26.75
CA LEU A 361 7.04 26.26 -26.03
C LEU A 361 7.00 27.76 -25.68
N SER A 362 5.84 28.39 -25.64
CA SER A 362 5.71 29.80 -25.30
C SER A 362 6.23 30.17 -23.90
N GLY A 363 6.26 29.21 -22.96
CA GLY A 363 6.87 29.35 -21.65
C GLY A 363 8.41 29.38 -21.69
N PHE A 364 9.02 28.59 -22.60
CA PHE A 364 10.47 28.50 -22.79
C PHE A 364 11.08 29.83 -23.27
N LYS A 365 10.43 30.53 -24.18
CA LYS A 365 10.93 31.82 -24.72
C LYS A 365 11.23 32.84 -23.63
N LYS A 366 10.39 32.87 -22.58
CA LYS A 366 10.54 33.87 -21.50
C LYS A 366 11.62 33.51 -20.49
N ALA A 367 11.90 32.21 -20.31
CA ALA A 367 12.98 31.75 -19.45
C ALA A 367 14.35 31.97 -20.12
N PHE A 368 14.48 31.61 -21.39
CA PHE A 368 15.72 31.76 -22.17
C PHE A 368 16.10 33.22 -22.47
N SER A 369 15.14 34.08 -22.78
CA SER A 369 15.42 35.48 -23.03
C SER A 369 15.88 36.26 -21.77
N LYS A 370 15.63 35.71 -20.59
CA LYS A 370 16.14 36.29 -19.32
C LYS A 370 17.55 35.84 -18.94
N LEU A 371 18.06 34.73 -19.52
CA LEU A 371 19.36 34.17 -19.15
C LEU A 371 20.54 34.74 -19.99
N GLY A 372 20.29 35.48 -21.07
CA GLY A 372 21.31 36.31 -21.75
C GLY A 372 22.61 35.66 -22.21
N THR A 373 22.72 34.32 -22.17
CA THR A 373 23.93 33.58 -22.56
C THR A 373 23.59 32.47 -23.55
N PRO A 374 24.36 32.29 -24.62
CA PRO A 374 24.24 31.10 -25.47
C PRO A 374 24.66 29.88 -24.65
N PHE A 375 23.83 28.87 -24.65
CA PHE A 375 24.06 27.59 -23.98
C PHE A 375 25.25 26.87 -24.64
N GLU A 376 26.40 26.83 -23.97
CA GLU A 376 27.48 25.91 -24.36
C GLU A 376 27.16 24.53 -23.75
N PRO A 377 27.14 23.45 -24.54
CA PRO A 377 26.95 22.11 -24.03
C PRO A 377 28.11 21.75 -23.11
N ILE A 378 27.82 21.30 -21.92
CA ILE A 378 28.81 20.80 -20.97
C ILE A 378 29.50 19.59 -21.60
N LYS A 379 30.73 19.81 -22.11
CA LYS A 379 31.62 18.73 -22.55
C LYS A 379 31.95 17.89 -21.30
N GLY A 380 31.56 16.62 -21.35
CA GLY A 380 31.92 15.64 -20.33
C GLY A 380 33.43 15.67 -20.11
N ARG A 381 33.85 15.82 -18.86
CA ARG A 381 35.23 15.58 -18.46
C ARG A 381 35.46 14.07 -18.48
N SER A 382 36.42 13.70 -19.35
CA SER A 382 37.09 12.40 -19.38
C SER A 382 37.66 11.98 -18.02
#